data_a50affae4dc03cd71afcc0587f3ad0a4
#
_entry.id   a50affae4dc03cd71afcc0587f3ad0a4
#
_cell.length_a   1.000
_cell.length_b   1.000
_cell.length_c   1.000
_cell.angle_alpha   90.00
_cell.angle_beta   90.00
_cell.angle_gamma   90.00
#
_symmetry.space_group_name_H-M   'P 1'
#
loop_
_entity.id
_entity.type
_entity.pdbx_description
1 polymer ?
#
loop_
_entity_poly.entity_id
_entity_poly.type
_entity_poly.pdbx_seq_one_letter_code
_entity_poly.pdbx_strand_id
1 'polypeptide(L)'
;MKKKHIKSLIIVALIFSTFIYLNVKSHEVLSRKSINIIEEIYSPNGEYKSVVFLDGGSATVSNNIRVAVVKNSKKRIYDSDVIFFQDKVSSVDIKWISDTELVINYYNTPYNRILDKIENIDDINIIYKETESNF
;
A
#
# COMPACT_ATOMS: atom_id res chain seq x y z
N MET A 1 0.10 47.70 -16.14
CA MET A 1 -0.10 46.99 -14.85
C MET A 1 -0.71 45.60 -15.01
N LYS A 2 -1.75 45.39 -15.80
CA LYS A 2 -2.45 44.08 -15.96
C LYS A 2 -1.56 42.92 -16.43
N LYS A 3 -0.62 43.11 -17.36
CA LYS A 3 0.28 42.05 -17.87
C LYS A 3 1.28 41.50 -16.84
N LYS A 4 1.70 42.34 -15.87
CA LYS A 4 2.65 41.95 -14.83
C LYS A 4 2.00 41.03 -13.80
N HIS A 5 0.75 41.27 -13.45
CA HIS A 5 -0.03 40.44 -12.52
C HIS A 5 -0.39 39.08 -13.12
N ILE A 6 -0.69 39.04 -14.44
CA ILE A 6 -0.97 37.77 -15.14
C ILE A 6 0.26 36.85 -15.14
N LYS A 7 1.46 37.39 -15.42
CA LYS A 7 2.70 36.59 -15.36
C LYS A 7 2.96 36.03 -13.96
N SER A 8 2.76 36.85 -12.93
CA SER A 8 2.90 36.40 -11.54
C SER A 8 1.91 35.28 -11.16
N LEU A 9 0.66 35.40 -11.62
CA LEU A 9 -0.38 34.41 -11.37
C LEU A 9 -0.06 33.06 -12.04
N ILE A 10 0.47 33.09 -13.27
CA ILE A 10 0.90 31.87 -14.00
C ILE A 10 2.06 31.18 -13.26
N ILE A 11 3.04 31.94 -12.78
CA ILE A 11 4.19 31.38 -12.03
C ILE A 11 3.70 30.70 -10.74
N VAL A 12 2.80 31.33 -9.98
CA VAL A 12 2.23 30.76 -8.76
C VAL A 12 1.45 29.47 -9.06
N ALA A 13 0.66 29.46 -10.14
CA ALA A 13 -0.09 28.28 -10.56
C ALA A 13 0.83 27.10 -10.94
N LEU A 14 1.94 27.39 -11.64
CA LEU A 14 2.95 26.39 -11.99
C LEU A 14 3.64 25.80 -10.76
N ILE A 15 4.05 26.65 -9.80
CA ILE A 15 4.67 26.22 -8.56
C ILE A 15 3.70 25.32 -7.77
N PHE A 16 2.44 25.72 -7.66
CA PHE A 16 1.41 24.97 -6.94
C PHE A 16 1.10 23.62 -7.61
N SER A 17 1.01 23.60 -8.94
CA SER A 17 0.84 22.38 -9.73
C SER A 17 2.01 21.43 -9.56
N THR A 18 3.25 21.92 -9.57
CA THR A 18 4.45 21.12 -9.35
C THR A 18 4.48 20.55 -7.93
N PHE A 19 4.10 21.35 -6.94
CA PHE A 19 4.02 20.91 -5.54
C PHE A 19 3.00 19.78 -5.37
N ILE A 20 1.81 19.90 -5.95
CA ILE A 20 0.79 18.84 -5.92
C ILE A 20 1.31 17.58 -6.60
N TYR A 21 1.93 17.70 -7.78
CA TYR A 21 2.48 16.56 -8.52
C TYR A 21 3.53 15.80 -7.71
N LEU A 22 4.48 16.51 -7.08
CA LEU A 22 5.52 15.91 -6.26
C LEU A 22 4.94 15.23 -5.03
N ASN A 23 3.93 15.84 -4.39
CA ASN A 23 3.27 15.28 -3.22
C ASN A 23 2.58 13.96 -3.57
N VAL A 24 1.75 13.95 -4.63
CA VAL A 24 1.08 12.72 -5.10
C VAL A 24 2.09 11.63 -5.44
N LYS A 25 3.18 11.95 -6.13
CA LYS A 25 4.21 10.98 -6.50
C LYS A 25 4.94 10.40 -5.29
N SER A 26 5.16 11.17 -4.24
CA SER A 26 5.84 10.70 -3.02
C SER A 26 5.03 9.67 -2.23
N HIS A 27 3.71 9.64 -2.39
CA HIS A 27 2.80 8.67 -1.77
C HIS A 27 2.54 7.42 -2.63
N GLU A 28 3.09 7.37 -3.85
CA GLU A 28 2.98 6.19 -4.69
C GLU A 28 3.97 5.11 -4.21
N VAL A 29 3.42 4.00 -3.73
CA VAL A 29 4.20 2.91 -3.11
C VAL A 29 5.15 2.26 -4.10
N LEU A 30 4.67 1.91 -5.29
CA LEU A 30 5.46 1.18 -6.28
C LEU A 30 6.56 2.02 -6.95
N SER A 31 6.59 3.33 -6.74
CA SER A 31 7.68 4.18 -7.23
C SER A 31 8.97 4.07 -6.40
N ARG A 32 8.90 3.44 -5.23
CA ARG A 32 10.04 3.28 -4.32
C ARG A 32 10.92 2.12 -4.78
N LYS A 33 12.23 2.35 -4.88
CA LYS A 33 13.20 1.34 -5.35
C LYS A 33 13.34 0.12 -4.44
N SER A 34 12.91 0.23 -3.19
CA SER A 34 13.00 -0.83 -2.17
C SER A 34 11.83 -1.81 -2.21
N ILE A 35 10.84 -1.60 -3.07
CA ILE A 35 9.61 -2.38 -3.10
C ILE A 35 9.68 -3.47 -4.16
N ASN A 36 9.42 -4.70 -3.72
CA ASN A 36 9.26 -5.86 -4.58
C ASN A 36 7.86 -6.46 -4.38
N ILE A 37 7.09 -6.56 -5.46
CA ILE A 37 5.83 -7.31 -5.45
C ILE A 37 6.16 -8.78 -5.31
N ILE A 38 5.56 -9.45 -4.31
CA ILE A 38 5.70 -10.89 -4.09
C ILE A 38 4.54 -11.62 -4.74
N GLU A 39 3.32 -11.11 -4.58
CA GLU A 39 2.11 -11.79 -4.98
C GLU A 39 0.98 -10.82 -5.31
N GLU A 40 0.17 -11.16 -6.30
CA GLU A 40 -1.10 -10.50 -6.60
C GLU A 40 -2.20 -11.56 -6.61
N ILE A 41 -3.26 -11.35 -5.81
CA ILE A 41 -4.40 -12.28 -5.71
C ILE A 41 -5.67 -11.51 -6.01
N TYR A 42 -6.46 -12.00 -6.96
CA TYR A 42 -7.69 -11.36 -7.41
C TYR A 42 -8.89 -11.85 -6.60
N SER A 43 -9.85 -10.95 -6.36
CA SER A 43 -11.17 -11.33 -5.85
C SER A 43 -11.87 -12.28 -6.81
N PRO A 44 -12.81 -13.13 -6.37
CA PRO A 44 -13.48 -14.12 -7.25
C PRO A 44 -14.12 -13.51 -8.48
N ASN A 45 -14.71 -12.32 -8.39
CA ASN A 45 -15.28 -11.58 -9.52
C ASN A 45 -14.25 -10.78 -10.34
N GLY A 46 -12.98 -10.73 -9.91
CA GLY A 46 -11.91 -10.01 -10.58
C GLY A 46 -12.00 -8.48 -10.49
N GLU A 47 -12.90 -7.92 -9.69
CA GLU A 47 -13.07 -6.47 -9.56
C GLU A 47 -11.95 -5.83 -8.73
N TYR A 48 -11.53 -6.54 -7.69
CA TYR A 48 -10.44 -6.12 -6.80
C TYR A 48 -9.24 -7.06 -6.88
N LYS A 49 -8.11 -6.58 -6.47
CA LYS A 49 -6.91 -7.39 -6.20
C LYS A 49 -6.24 -6.96 -4.91
N SER A 50 -5.70 -7.93 -4.20
CA SER A 50 -4.74 -7.72 -3.13
C SER A 50 -3.32 -7.86 -3.69
N VAL A 51 -2.44 -6.97 -3.28
CA VAL A 51 -1.03 -6.96 -3.70
C VAL A 51 -0.17 -7.03 -2.45
N VAL A 52 0.65 -8.08 -2.38
CA VAL A 52 1.64 -8.28 -1.32
C VAL A 52 3.00 -7.81 -1.82
N PHE A 53 3.66 -6.97 -1.04
CA PHE A 53 4.98 -6.50 -1.39
C PHE A 53 5.90 -6.39 -0.18
N LEU A 54 7.17 -6.66 -0.43
CA LEU A 54 8.27 -6.41 0.50
C LEU A 54 8.76 -4.97 0.32
N ASP A 55 8.89 -4.27 1.44
CA ASP A 55 9.53 -2.97 1.53
C ASP A 55 10.81 -3.11 2.38
N GLY A 56 11.93 -2.81 1.80
CA GLY A 56 13.23 -3.00 2.42
C GLY A 56 13.98 -4.22 1.85
N GLY A 57 15.09 -4.55 2.41
CA GLY A 57 15.90 -5.70 1.96
C GLY A 57 17.28 -5.34 1.44
N SER A 58 17.90 -4.33 2.04
CA SER A 58 19.37 -4.22 2.01
C SER A 58 19.96 -5.03 3.18
N ALA A 59 21.22 -5.37 3.09
CA ALA A 59 21.92 -6.21 4.09
C ALA A 59 21.82 -5.72 5.55
N THR A 60 21.32 -4.52 5.78
CA THR A 60 21.22 -3.86 7.08
C THR A 60 19.79 -3.46 7.49
N VAL A 61 18.81 -3.66 6.60
CA VAL A 61 17.41 -3.27 6.85
C VAL A 61 16.53 -4.50 6.88
N SER A 62 15.75 -4.65 7.94
CA SER A 62 14.78 -5.74 8.09
C SER A 62 13.74 -5.68 6.98
N ASN A 63 13.31 -6.84 6.51
CA ASN A 63 12.18 -6.95 5.61
C ASN A 63 10.90 -6.50 6.30
N ASN A 64 10.05 -5.80 5.56
CA ASN A 64 8.73 -5.42 5.99
C ASN A 64 7.73 -5.89 4.96
N ILE A 65 6.62 -6.47 5.42
CA ILE A 65 5.51 -6.86 4.57
C ILE A 65 4.45 -5.76 4.57
N ARG A 66 3.95 -5.47 3.38
CA ARG A 66 2.76 -4.63 3.18
C ARG A 66 1.77 -5.34 2.29
N VAL A 67 0.50 -5.11 2.55
CA VAL A 67 -0.61 -5.57 1.72
C VAL A 67 -1.45 -4.37 1.34
N ALA A 68 -1.71 -4.23 0.05
CA ALA A 68 -2.66 -3.24 -0.47
C ALA A 68 -3.85 -3.93 -1.10
N VAL A 69 -5.01 -3.30 -1.05
CA VAL A 69 -6.21 -3.71 -1.80
C VAL A 69 -6.61 -2.58 -2.72
N VAL A 70 -6.77 -2.89 -3.99
CA VAL A 70 -7.13 -1.91 -5.03
C VAL A 70 -8.10 -2.51 -6.03
N LYS A 71 -8.88 -1.66 -6.70
CA LYS A 71 -9.61 -2.07 -7.90
C LYS A 71 -8.64 -2.58 -8.95
N ASN A 72 -8.98 -3.68 -9.62
CA ASN A 72 -8.12 -4.28 -10.64
C ASN A 72 -7.77 -3.32 -11.78
N SER A 73 -8.66 -2.38 -12.10
CA SER A 73 -8.42 -1.31 -13.09
C SER A 73 -7.38 -0.27 -12.66
N LYS A 74 -7.05 -0.19 -11.37
CA LYS A 74 -6.12 0.79 -10.82
C LYS A 74 -4.68 0.37 -11.09
N LYS A 75 -3.92 1.23 -11.80
CA LYS A 75 -2.52 0.95 -12.17
C LYS A 75 -1.49 1.38 -11.12
N ARG A 76 -1.87 2.28 -10.21
CA ARG A 76 -0.97 2.83 -9.20
C ARG A 76 -1.48 2.48 -7.81
N ILE A 77 -0.56 2.17 -6.92
CA ILE A 77 -0.84 1.86 -5.51
C ILE A 77 -0.22 2.97 -4.67
N TYR A 78 -1.03 3.56 -3.81
CA TYR A 78 -0.64 4.61 -2.89
C TYR A 78 -0.60 4.11 -1.45
N ASP A 79 0.05 4.85 -0.56
CA ASP A 79 0.06 4.51 0.87
C ASP A 79 -1.36 4.38 1.46
N SER A 80 -2.33 5.13 0.94
CA SER A 80 -3.74 5.04 1.34
C SER A 80 -4.45 3.73 0.93
N ASP A 81 -3.86 2.95 0.03
CA ASP A 81 -4.39 1.65 -0.40
C ASP A 81 -3.83 0.50 0.45
N VAL A 82 -2.81 0.78 1.27
CA VAL A 82 -2.18 -0.21 2.14
C VAL A 82 -3.10 -0.45 3.33
N ILE A 83 -3.50 -1.72 3.50
CA ILE A 83 -4.41 -2.16 4.56
C ILE A 83 -3.70 -2.88 5.70
N PHE A 84 -2.48 -3.38 5.44
CA PHE A 84 -1.70 -4.10 6.43
C PHE A 84 -0.21 -3.79 6.26
N PHE A 85 0.46 -3.55 7.39
CA PHE A 85 1.89 -3.33 7.43
C PHE A 85 2.50 -3.98 8.67
N GLN A 86 3.44 -4.89 8.48
CA GLN A 86 4.15 -5.56 9.55
C GLN A 86 5.66 -5.51 9.31
N ASP A 87 6.44 -5.13 10.34
CA ASP A 87 7.89 -5.09 10.29
C ASP A 87 8.50 -6.46 10.64
N LYS A 88 9.72 -6.68 10.16
CA LYS A 88 10.55 -7.87 10.45
C LYS A 88 9.92 -9.21 10.09
N VAL A 89 9.10 -9.21 9.05
CA VAL A 89 8.52 -10.41 8.45
C VAL A 89 8.72 -10.39 6.95
N SER A 90 8.80 -11.57 6.34
CA SER A 90 9.01 -11.75 4.89
C SER A 90 7.85 -12.41 4.17
N SER A 91 6.82 -12.82 4.89
CA SER A 91 5.64 -13.49 4.31
C SER A 91 4.38 -13.19 5.10
N VAL A 92 3.27 -13.26 4.41
CA VAL A 92 1.91 -13.21 4.94
C VAL A 92 1.06 -14.10 4.04
N ASP A 93 0.07 -14.77 4.59
CA ASP A 93 -0.86 -15.59 3.81
C ASP A 93 -2.18 -14.84 3.62
N ILE A 94 -2.64 -14.74 2.35
CA ILE A 94 -3.81 -13.97 1.97
C ILE A 94 -4.78 -14.83 1.19
N LYS A 95 -6.06 -14.71 1.50
CA LYS A 95 -7.10 -15.43 0.79
C LYS A 95 -8.38 -14.61 0.67
N TRP A 96 -8.86 -14.42 -0.54
CA TRP A 96 -10.23 -13.98 -0.79
C TRP A 96 -11.20 -15.11 -0.49
N ILE A 97 -12.18 -14.87 0.38
CA ILE A 97 -13.24 -15.83 0.71
C ILE A 97 -14.56 -15.49 0.03
N SER A 98 -14.71 -14.25 -0.40
CA SER A 98 -15.81 -13.77 -1.25
C SER A 98 -15.35 -12.57 -2.08
N ASP A 99 -16.24 -11.98 -2.86
CA ASP A 99 -15.96 -10.76 -3.63
C ASP A 99 -15.66 -9.54 -2.75
N THR A 100 -16.12 -9.57 -1.50
CA THR A 100 -16.05 -8.46 -0.56
C THR A 100 -15.36 -8.81 0.76
N GLU A 101 -14.78 -10.01 0.88
CA GLU A 101 -14.12 -10.44 2.11
C GLU A 101 -12.73 -11.02 1.84
N LEU A 102 -11.72 -10.43 2.46
CA LEU A 102 -10.31 -10.82 2.39
C LEU A 102 -9.84 -11.29 3.75
N VAL A 103 -9.22 -12.47 3.82
CA VAL A 103 -8.56 -12.97 5.03
C VAL A 103 -7.06 -12.76 4.93
N ILE A 104 -6.48 -12.20 5.98
CA ILE A 104 -5.03 -12.06 6.15
C ILE A 104 -4.62 -12.89 7.37
N ASN A 105 -3.86 -13.96 7.14
CA ASN A 105 -3.24 -14.74 8.19
C ASN A 105 -1.82 -14.22 8.41
N TYR A 106 -1.50 -13.76 9.60
CA TYR A 106 -0.21 -13.18 9.92
C TYR A 106 0.41 -13.83 11.15
N TYR A 107 1.72 -13.82 11.24
CA TYR A 107 2.47 -14.34 12.38
C TYR A 107 2.84 -13.20 13.32
N ASN A 108 2.52 -13.36 14.61
CA ASN A 108 2.94 -12.43 15.64
C ASN A 108 4.05 -13.08 16.49
N THR A 109 5.13 -12.36 16.67
CA THR A 109 6.27 -12.79 17.49
C THR A 109 6.71 -11.62 18.38
N PRO A 110 7.50 -11.85 19.44
CA PRO A 110 8.04 -10.77 20.25
C PRO A 110 8.97 -9.81 19.49
N TYR A 111 9.40 -10.17 18.29
CA TYR A 111 10.41 -9.45 17.51
C TYR A 111 9.85 -8.63 16.36
N ASN A 112 8.60 -8.89 15.94
CA ASN A 112 7.93 -8.13 14.87
C ASN A 112 6.85 -7.23 15.46
N ARG A 113 6.39 -6.25 14.68
CA ARG A 113 5.31 -5.33 15.07
C ARG A 113 4.36 -5.13 13.91
N ILE A 114 3.07 -5.08 14.23
CA ILE A 114 2.07 -4.59 13.30
C ILE A 114 2.10 -3.06 13.40
N LEU A 115 2.34 -2.42 12.26
CA LEU A 115 2.45 -0.97 12.15
C LEU A 115 1.17 -0.35 11.60
N ASP A 116 0.41 -1.11 10.80
CA ASP A 116 -0.89 -0.69 10.30
C ASP A 116 -1.81 -1.89 10.08
N LYS A 117 -3.12 -1.70 10.35
CA LYS A 117 -4.15 -2.73 10.23
C LYS A 117 -5.51 -2.07 10.04
N ILE A 118 -6.00 -2.12 8.82
CA ILE A 118 -7.28 -1.51 8.41
C ILE A 118 -8.30 -2.63 8.18
N GLU A 119 -9.45 -2.55 8.83
CA GLU A 119 -10.49 -3.60 8.75
C GLU A 119 -11.44 -3.44 7.56
N ASN A 120 -11.53 -2.25 6.98
CA ASN A 120 -12.40 -2.00 5.82
C ASN A 120 -11.75 -1.03 4.86
N ILE A 121 -11.84 -1.32 3.57
CA ILE A 121 -11.45 -0.41 2.50
C ILE A 121 -12.47 -0.55 1.35
N ASP A 122 -13.02 0.56 0.88
CA ASP A 122 -14.18 0.57 -0.03
C ASP A 122 -15.29 -0.35 0.52
N ASP A 123 -15.75 -1.32 -0.26
CA ASP A 123 -16.76 -2.31 0.13
C ASP A 123 -16.13 -3.63 0.63
N ILE A 124 -14.81 -3.65 0.86
CA ILE A 124 -14.07 -4.85 1.25
C ILE A 124 -13.87 -4.88 2.76
N ASN A 125 -14.32 -5.98 3.36
CA ASN A 125 -14.06 -6.32 4.77
C ASN A 125 -12.80 -7.18 4.89
N ILE A 126 -11.88 -6.78 5.76
CA ILE A 126 -10.61 -7.46 5.99
C ILE A 126 -10.67 -8.22 7.32
N ILE A 127 -10.52 -9.52 7.24
CA ILE A 127 -10.52 -10.42 8.40
C ILE A 127 -9.09 -10.81 8.71
N TYR A 128 -8.63 -10.46 9.90
CA TYR A 128 -7.29 -10.77 10.36
C TYR A 128 -7.29 -12.00 11.27
N LYS A 129 -6.41 -12.95 10.99
CA LYS A 129 -6.20 -14.14 11.81
C LYS A 129 -4.74 -14.21 12.24
N GLU A 130 -4.53 -14.15 13.53
CA GLU A 130 -3.22 -14.34 14.14
C GLU A 130 -2.90 -15.83 14.21
N THR A 131 -1.73 -16.20 13.73
CA THR A 131 -1.20 -17.56 13.84
C THR A 131 0.02 -17.51 14.76
N GLU A 132 -0.01 -18.32 15.81
CA GLU A 132 1.16 -18.46 16.67
C GLU A 132 2.28 -19.17 15.90
N SER A 133 3.47 -18.59 15.93
CA SER A 133 4.64 -19.27 15.39
C SER A 133 5.10 -20.31 16.40
N ASN A 134 4.92 -21.57 16.07
CA ASN A 134 5.54 -22.68 16.81
C ASN A 134 7.05 -22.70 16.49
N PHE A 135 7.82 -21.83 17.14
CA PHE A 135 9.27 -21.92 17.22
C PHE A 135 9.70 -22.36 18.61
#